data_4a0ea3b275d827334a10710816b65739
#
_entry.id   4a0ea3b275d827334a10710816b65739
#
_cell.length_a   1.000
_cell.length_b   1.000
_cell.length_c   1.000
_cell.angle_alpha   90.00
_cell.angle_beta   90.00
_cell.angle_gamma   90.00
#
_symmetry.space_group_name_H-M   'P 1'
#
loop_
_entity.id
_entity.type
_entity.pdbx_description
1 polymer ?
#
loop_
_entity_poly.entity_id
_entity_poly.type
_entity_poly.pdbx_seq_one_letter_code
_entity_poly.pdbx_strand_id
1 'polypeptide(L)'
;MRTLLLVLFFALTLAGCAERPKMTLASSTVAEGEPIHVRFDRAIQGRATDQYWLVLAEPGAPDDYDHGRTFVYRGDYASKIDALRAGTYELRLHGSFPAKPHDVVARERVVVLPRRAALSP
;
A
#
# COMPACT_ATOMS: atom_id res chain seq x y z
N MET A 1 24.40 -45.27 -33.91
CA MET A 1 24.40 -43.81 -33.88
C MET A 1 23.27 -43.36 -32.99
N ARG A 2 23.60 -42.94 -31.83
CA ARG A 2 22.59 -42.44 -30.88
C ARG A 2 22.73 -40.94 -30.84
N THR A 3 21.75 -40.28 -31.40
CA THR A 3 21.62 -38.83 -31.30
C THR A 3 21.17 -38.52 -29.90
N LEU A 4 22.08 -37.98 -29.11
CA LEU A 4 21.73 -37.46 -27.77
C LEU A 4 20.97 -36.15 -27.97
N LEU A 5 19.67 -36.22 -27.84
CA LEU A 5 18.84 -35.02 -27.84
C LEU A 5 19.01 -34.34 -26.48
N LEU A 6 19.93 -33.40 -26.46
CA LEU A 6 20.08 -32.53 -25.30
C LEU A 6 18.86 -31.60 -25.27
N VAL A 7 17.83 -31.99 -24.54
CA VAL A 7 16.74 -31.12 -24.24
C VAL A 7 17.25 -30.11 -23.22
N LEU A 8 17.71 -29.00 -23.74
CA LEU A 8 18.03 -27.85 -22.92
C LEU A 8 16.70 -27.31 -22.36
N PHE A 9 16.35 -27.73 -21.18
CA PHE A 9 15.30 -27.06 -20.40
C PHE A 9 15.82 -25.67 -20.06
N PHE A 10 15.49 -24.72 -20.90
CA PHE A 10 15.48 -23.33 -20.49
C PHE A 10 14.37 -23.21 -19.44
N ALA A 11 14.75 -23.36 -18.19
CA ALA A 11 13.94 -22.83 -17.13
C ALA A 11 13.91 -21.31 -17.36
N LEU A 12 12.87 -20.85 -18.01
CA LEU A 12 12.53 -19.44 -18.07
C LEU A 12 12.16 -19.05 -16.65
N THR A 13 13.15 -18.75 -15.84
CA THR A 13 12.93 -17.99 -14.64
C THR A 13 12.42 -16.64 -15.11
N LEU A 14 11.12 -16.43 -15.01
CA LEU A 14 10.52 -15.12 -15.10
C LEU A 14 10.99 -14.29 -13.91
N ALA A 15 12.28 -14.00 -13.89
CA ALA A 15 12.86 -12.98 -13.04
C ALA A 15 12.48 -11.64 -13.65
N GLY A 16 11.29 -11.10 -13.31
CA GLY A 16 10.91 -9.88 -13.96
C GLY A 16 9.68 -9.19 -13.49
N CYS A 17 8.81 -9.85 -12.78
CA CYS A 17 7.75 -9.14 -12.06
C CYS A 17 8.31 -8.76 -10.71
N ALA A 18 8.75 -7.50 -10.57
CA ALA A 18 8.94 -6.94 -9.25
C ALA A 18 7.63 -7.19 -8.49
N GLU A 19 7.66 -8.10 -7.53
CA GLU A 19 6.50 -8.39 -6.72
C GLU A 19 6.08 -7.11 -6.03
N ARG A 20 4.80 -6.80 -6.15
CA ARG A 20 4.24 -5.63 -5.50
C ARG A 20 4.32 -5.79 -4.00
N PRO A 21 4.67 -4.75 -3.24
CA PRO A 21 4.68 -4.84 -1.79
C PRO A 21 3.29 -5.15 -1.28
N LYS A 22 3.23 -6.01 -0.28
CA LYS A 22 2.03 -6.27 0.50
C LYS A 22 2.00 -5.35 1.69
N MET A 23 0.83 -4.88 2.03
CA MET A 23 0.60 -3.96 3.13
C MET A 23 -0.13 -4.67 4.25
N THR A 24 0.35 -4.50 5.48
CA THR A 24 -0.29 -5.03 6.69
C THR A 24 -0.53 -3.89 7.66
N LEU A 25 -1.73 -3.80 8.20
CA LEU A 25 -2.07 -2.82 9.22
C LEU A 25 -1.64 -3.30 10.59
N ALA A 26 -1.09 -2.41 11.41
CA ALA A 26 -0.85 -2.68 12.83
C ALA A 26 -2.17 -2.89 13.57
N SER A 27 -3.20 -2.14 13.20
CA SER A 27 -4.58 -2.34 13.65
C SER A 27 -5.54 -1.92 12.54
N SER A 28 -6.58 -2.71 12.31
CA SER A 28 -7.65 -2.35 11.37
C SER A 28 -8.70 -1.42 11.97
N THR A 29 -8.58 -1.10 13.26
CA THR A 29 -9.46 -0.20 14.00
C THR A 29 -8.63 0.79 14.77
N VAL A 30 -8.86 2.07 14.54
CA VAL A 30 -8.17 3.18 15.20
C VAL A 30 -9.18 4.24 15.62
N ALA A 31 -8.81 5.11 16.53
CA ALA A 31 -9.64 6.25 16.92
C ALA A 31 -9.35 7.49 16.05
N GLU A 32 -10.32 8.39 15.96
CA GLU A 32 -10.11 9.68 15.31
C GLU A 32 -8.88 10.40 15.85
N GLY A 33 -8.10 10.96 14.94
CA GLY A 33 -6.87 11.69 15.27
C GLY A 33 -5.66 10.80 15.55
N GLU A 34 -5.83 9.47 15.61
CA GLU A 34 -4.72 8.55 15.75
C GLU A 34 -4.14 8.16 14.39
N PRO A 35 -2.84 7.90 14.31
CA PRO A 35 -2.25 7.42 13.08
C PRO A 35 -2.60 5.96 12.81
N ILE A 36 -2.80 5.65 11.53
CA ILE A 36 -2.89 4.29 11.02
C ILE A 36 -1.48 3.87 10.64
N HIS A 37 -0.91 2.91 11.36
CA HIS A 37 0.40 2.37 11.07
C HIS A 37 0.32 1.20 10.11
N VAL A 38 1.17 1.22 9.10
CA VAL A 38 1.28 0.16 8.10
C VAL A 38 2.69 -0.39 8.06
N ARG A 39 2.79 -1.66 7.69
CA ARG A 39 4.05 -2.33 7.39
C ARG A 39 3.99 -2.91 5.99
N PHE A 40 5.15 -2.97 5.35
CA PHE A 40 5.33 -3.60 4.05
C PHE A 40 6.14 -4.87 4.20
N ASP A 41 5.83 -5.88 3.41
CA ASP A 41 6.53 -7.17 3.41
C ASP A 41 7.96 -7.06 2.85
N ARG A 42 8.26 -5.95 2.20
CA ARG A 42 9.57 -5.61 1.63
C ARG A 42 9.78 -4.10 1.63
N ALA A 43 11.03 -3.69 1.52
CA ALA A 43 11.35 -2.28 1.37
C ALA A 43 10.70 -1.70 0.12
N ILE A 44 10.13 -0.51 0.23
CA ILE A 44 9.58 0.23 -0.90
C ILE A 44 10.72 0.55 -1.88
N GLN A 45 10.52 0.23 -3.16
CA GLN A 45 11.51 0.41 -4.22
C GLN A 45 11.25 1.63 -5.10
N GLY A 46 10.41 2.53 -4.65
CA GLY A 46 10.04 3.70 -5.41
C GLY A 46 11.25 4.51 -5.90
N ARG A 47 11.18 4.96 -7.15
CA ARG A 47 12.14 5.88 -7.75
C ARG A 47 11.54 7.28 -7.77
N ALA A 48 12.34 8.30 -8.06
CA ALA A 48 11.85 9.68 -8.21
C ALA A 48 10.69 9.79 -9.22
N THR A 49 10.65 8.89 -10.22
CA THR A 49 9.61 8.81 -11.26
C THR A 49 8.51 7.79 -10.94
N ASP A 50 8.67 7.01 -9.87
CA ASP A 50 7.77 5.92 -9.48
C ASP A 50 7.58 5.91 -7.96
N GLN A 51 7.17 7.01 -7.40
CA GLN A 51 6.95 7.13 -5.96
C GLN A 51 5.70 6.39 -5.52
N TYR A 52 5.79 5.80 -4.34
CA TYR A 52 4.63 5.22 -3.65
C TYR A 52 4.00 6.26 -2.73
N TRP A 53 2.69 6.14 -2.54
CA TRP A 53 1.95 6.98 -1.63
C TRP A 53 0.73 6.27 -1.06
N LEU A 54 0.35 6.68 0.14
CA LEU A 54 -0.83 6.20 0.84
C LEU A 54 -1.96 7.22 0.74
N VAL A 55 -3.17 6.72 0.65
CA VAL A 55 -4.39 7.52 0.78
C VAL A 55 -5.44 6.74 1.55
N LEU A 56 -6.20 7.45 2.36
CA LEU A 56 -7.36 6.92 3.06
C LEU A 56 -8.61 7.38 2.30
N ALA A 57 -9.26 6.46 1.63
CA ALA A 57 -10.40 6.72 0.77
C ALA A 57 -11.67 6.11 1.34
N GLU A 58 -12.81 6.71 1.07
CA GLU A 58 -14.10 6.06 1.33
C GLU A 58 -14.25 4.82 0.46
N PRO A 59 -14.88 3.74 0.95
CA PRO A 59 -15.12 2.56 0.14
C PRO A 59 -15.91 2.93 -1.12
N GLY A 60 -15.43 2.47 -2.26
CA GLY A 60 -16.04 2.78 -3.56
C GLY A 60 -15.58 4.10 -4.19
N ALA A 61 -14.73 4.87 -3.53
CA ALA A 61 -14.10 6.02 -4.17
C ALA A 61 -13.26 5.56 -5.38
N PRO A 62 -13.20 6.35 -6.47
CA PRO A 62 -12.43 5.99 -7.65
C PRO A 62 -10.93 5.87 -7.34
N ASP A 63 -10.21 5.12 -8.16
CA ASP A 63 -8.78 4.86 -7.95
C ASP A 63 -7.91 6.13 -8.09
N ASP A 64 -8.44 7.19 -8.68
CA ASP A 64 -7.78 8.49 -8.77
C ASP A 64 -7.99 9.39 -7.56
N TYR A 65 -8.71 8.92 -6.54
CA TYR A 65 -8.86 9.65 -5.29
C TYR A 65 -7.50 9.86 -4.62
N ASP A 66 -7.13 11.09 -4.37
CA ASP A 66 -5.79 11.46 -3.88
C ASP A 66 -5.76 12.49 -2.74
N HIS A 67 -6.91 12.78 -2.14
CA HIS A 67 -6.99 13.75 -1.05
C HIS A 67 -6.26 13.27 0.20
N GLY A 68 -5.34 14.10 0.70
CA GLY A 68 -4.61 13.79 1.93
C GLY A 68 -3.56 12.69 1.76
N ARG A 69 -2.99 12.55 0.59
CA ARG A 69 -1.96 11.54 0.34
C ARG A 69 -0.70 11.78 1.17
N THR A 70 -0.08 10.68 1.55
CA THR A 70 1.21 10.64 2.24
C THR A 70 2.19 9.84 1.41
N PHE A 71 3.32 10.42 1.04
CA PHE A 71 4.35 9.72 0.28
C PHE A 71 5.08 8.71 1.15
N VAL A 72 5.40 7.57 0.54
CA VAL A 72 6.23 6.51 1.13
C VAL A 72 7.54 6.49 0.38
N TYR A 73 8.63 6.54 1.12
CA TYR A 73 9.95 6.72 0.53
C TYR A 73 10.65 5.40 0.26
N ARG A 74 11.55 5.44 -0.72
CA ARG A 74 12.39 4.29 -1.04
C ARG A 74 13.15 3.81 0.19
N GLY A 75 13.11 2.50 0.43
CA GLY A 75 13.73 1.86 1.57
C GLY A 75 12.85 1.72 2.79
N ASP A 76 11.67 2.35 2.79
CA ASP A 76 10.73 2.24 3.91
C ASP A 76 10.12 0.84 3.99
N TYR A 77 10.08 0.30 5.21
CA TYR A 77 9.34 -0.92 5.57
C TYR A 77 8.04 -0.61 6.31
N ALA A 78 7.85 0.62 6.68
CA ALA A 78 6.70 1.07 7.45
C ALA A 78 6.37 2.52 7.12
N SER A 79 5.11 2.88 7.33
CA SER A 79 4.63 4.24 7.17
C SER A 79 3.42 4.46 8.07
N LYS A 80 2.88 5.65 8.06
CA LYS A 80 1.65 6.00 8.77
C LYS A 80 0.88 7.08 8.02
N ILE A 81 -0.43 7.08 8.24
CA ILE A 81 -1.32 8.12 7.76
C ILE A 81 -2.33 8.45 8.86
N ASP A 82 -2.70 9.70 9.00
CA ASP A 82 -3.59 10.13 10.06
C ASP A 82 -5.06 9.82 9.73
N ALA A 83 -5.78 9.32 10.73
CA ALA A 83 -7.21 9.05 10.67
C ALA A 83 -7.98 10.27 11.20
N LEU A 84 -8.41 11.16 10.32
CA LEU A 84 -8.98 12.46 10.71
C LEU A 84 -10.43 12.38 11.19
N ARG A 85 -11.23 11.49 10.62
CA ARG A 85 -12.67 11.40 10.90
C ARG A 85 -13.11 9.96 11.09
N ALA A 86 -14.09 9.76 11.97
CA ALA A 86 -14.76 8.47 12.12
C ALA A 86 -15.43 8.03 10.82
N GLY A 87 -15.39 6.74 10.57
CA GLY A 87 -15.99 6.12 9.40
C GLY A 87 -15.28 4.84 9.02
N THR A 88 -15.77 4.21 7.97
CA THR A 88 -15.11 3.07 7.35
C THR A 88 -14.39 3.53 6.10
N TYR A 89 -13.12 3.15 5.97
CA TYR A 89 -12.25 3.58 4.88
C TYR A 89 -11.55 2.40 4.25
N GLU A 90 -11.02 2.66 3.08
CA GLU A 90 -10.06 1.81 2.40
C GLU A 90 -8.73 2.55 2.37
N LEU A 91 -7.71 1.99 3.03
CA LEU A 91 -6.35 2.48 2.91
C LEU A 91 -5.74 1.88 1.66
N ARG A 92 -5.26 2.73 0.77
CA ARG A 92 -4.68 2.35 -0.51
C ARG A 92 -3.21 2.72 -0.56
N LEU A 93 -2.40 1.77 -1.01
CA LEU A 93 -1.04 2.04 -1.42
C LEU A 93 -1.02 2.18 -2.94
N HIS A 94 -0.65 3.35 -3.42
CA HIS A 94 -0.44 3.62 -4.82
C HIS A 94 1.04 3.54 -5.16
N GLY A 95 1.33 3.04 -6.34
CA GLY A 95 2.68 3.07 -6.91
C GLY A 95 2.77 3.99 -8.12
N SER A 96 3.98 4.13 -8.65
CA SER A 96 4.24 4.72 -9.96
C SER A 96 3.76 6.18 -10.14
N PHE A 97 3.80 6.99 -9.09
CA PHE A 97 3.53 8.42 -9.21
C PHE A 97 4.77 9.16 -9.76
N PRO A 98 4.66 10.07 -10.71
CA PRO A 98 3.43 10.58 -11.36
C PRO A 98 3.01 9.83 -12.64
N ALA A 99 3.77 8.82 -13.08
CA ALA A 99 3.55 8.18 -14.38
C ALA A 99 2.21 7.42 -14.45
N LYS A 100 1.82 6.78 -13.36
CA LYS A 100 0.55 6.03 -13.24
C LYS A 100 -0.12 6.33 -11.90
N PRO A 101 -0.75 7.50 -11.75
CA PRO A 101 -1.28 7.94 -10.46
C PRO A 101 -2.44 7.08 -9.94
N HIS A 102 -3.02 6.23 -10.77
CA HIS A 102 -4.16 5.39 -10.41
C HIS A 102 -3.78 3.92 -10.18
N ASP A 103 -2.48 3.62 -10.10
CA ASP A 103 -1.99 2.26 -9.91
C ASP A 103 -2.08 1.86 -8.43
N VAL A 104 -3.21 1.32 -8.01
CA VAL A 104 -3.41 0.82 -6.65
C VAL A 104 -2.73 -0.53 -6.50
N VAL A 105 -1.71 -0.57 -5.66
CA VAL A 105 -0.85 -1.74 -5.44
C VAL A 105 -1.39 -2.63 -4.34
N ALA A 106 -1.96 -2.04 -3.29
CA ALA A 106 -2.52 -2.76 -2.15
C ALA A 106 -3.69 -1.97 -1.54
N ARG A 107 -4.63 -2.71 -0.95
CA ARG A 107 -5.82 -2.16 -0.30
C ARG A 107 -6.05 -2.86 1.02
N GLU A 108 -6.41 -2.10 2.05
CA GLU A 108 -6.80 -2.61 3.35
C GLU A 108 -7.97 -1.82 3.92
N ARG A 109 -8.90 -2.51 4.52
CA ARG A 109 -10.03 -1.87 5.19
C ARG A 109 -9.65 -1.37 6.57
N VAL A 110 -10.05 -0.15 6.90
CA VAL A 110 -9.83 0.49 8.20
C VAL A 110 -11.15 1.03 8.73
N VAL A 111 -11.39 0.80 10.00
CA VAL A 111 -12.50 1.42 10.74
C VAL A 111 -11.92 2.46 11.68
N VAL A 112 -12.35 3.70 11.52
CA VAL A 112 -11.99 4.80 12.41
C VAL A 112 -13.16 5.06 13.35
N LEU A 113 -12.95 4.85 14.63
CA LEU A 113 -13.96 5.05 15.66
C LEU A 113 -14.00 6.51 16.09
N PRO A 114 -15.19 7.02 16.44
CA PRO A 114 -15.28 8.34 17.04
C PRO A 114 -14.41 8.40 18.29
N ARG A 115 -13.63 9.45 18.40
CA ARG A 115 -12.96 9.74 19.65
C ARG A 115 -14.04 10.08 20.66
N ARG A 116 -14.24 9.22 21.63
CA ARG A 116 -15.08 9.58 22.75
C ARG A 116 -14.51 10.87 23.34
N ALA A 117 -15.25 11.95 23.25
CA ALA A 117 -14.97 13.10 24.06
C ALA A 117 -14.63 12.56 25.45
N ALA A 118 -13.43 12.88 25.93
CA ALA A 118 -13.01 12.42 27.23
C ALA A 118 -14.20 12.59 28.16
N LEU A 119 -14.69 11.48 28.69
CA LEU A 119 -15.71 11.54 29.72
C LEU A 119 -15.08 12.32 30.86
N SER A 120 -15.26 13.63 30.81
CA SER A 120 -14.99 14.45 31.98
C SER A 120 -15.82 13.88 33.10
N PRO A 121 -15.21 13.50 34.21
CA PRO A 121 -15.97 13.12 35.37
C PRO A 121 -16.90 14.24 35.80
#